data_3bcef50377ce25ca52e8ebb50ce283a0
#
_entry.id   3bcef50377ce25ca52e8ebb50ce283a0
#
_cell.length_a   1.000
_cell.length_b   1.000
_cell.length_c   1.000
_cell.angle_alpha   90.00
_cell.angle_beta   90.00
_cell.angle_gamma   90.00
#
_symmetry.space_group_name_H-M   'P 1'
#
loop_
_entity.id
_entity.type
_entity.pdbx_description
1 polymer ?
#
loop_
_entity_poly.entity_id
_entity_poly.type
_entity_poly.pdbx_seq_one_letter_code
_entity_poly.pdbx_strand_id
1 'polypeptide(L)'
;MHLDSLVAPLVEQASAILDAATALFLVGHRADSAVRKKGNDFATEVDLAIERQVVAALVAATGIEVHGEEFGGPAVDSRWVWVLDPIDGTINYAAGSPLAAILLGLLHDGVPVAGLTWMPFTDQRYTAVAGGPLIKNGVPQPPLADAELANVLVGVGTFSADSRGQFPGRYRLAVLEKLSRVSSRLRMHGSTGIDLVFVADGILGGAISFGGHVWDHAAGVALVRAAGGVVTDLAGQPWTAASRSALAGPPRVHAQILEILGSIGEPEDY
;
A
#
# COMPACT_ATOMS: atom_id res chain seq x y z
N MET A 1 26.20 -13.37 2.68
CA MET A 1 25.24 -13.02 3.74
C MET A 1 23.90 -12.87 3.02
N HIS A 2 22.88 -13.65 3.37
CA HIS A 2 21.57 -13.55 2.72
C HIS A 2 20.91 -12.22 3.09
N LEU A 3 20.17 -11.61 2.16
CA LEU A 3 19.50 -10.32 2.35
C LEU A 3 18.60 -10.34 3.60
N ASP A 4 17.90 -11.46 3.82
CA ASP A 4 17.01 -11.68 4.96
C ASP A 4 17.69 -11.48 6.32
N SER A 5 18.93 -11.95 6.48
CA SER A 5 19.68 -11.81 7.74
C SER A 5 20.08 -10.36 8.07
N LEU A 6 20.11 -9.48 7.06
CA LEU A 6 20.33 -8.05 7.23
C LEU A 6 19.04 -7.29 7.52
N VAL A 7 17.93 -7.71 6.88
CA VAL A 7 16.67 -6.97 6.88
C VAL A 7 15.82 -7.30 8.11
N ALA A 8 15.83 -8.55 8.60
CA ALA A 8 15.01 -8.96 9.73
C ALA A 8 15.23 -8.12 11.01
N PRO A 9 16.48 -7.80 11.44
CA PRO A 9 16.70 -6.92 12.60
C PRO A 9 16.19 -5.49 12.38
N LEU A 10 16.23 -4.98 11.14
CA LEU A 10 15.70 -3.66 10.79
C LEU A 10 14.17 -3.63 10.92
N VAL A 11 13.49 -4.69 10.51
CA VAL A 11 12.03 -4.84 10.64
C VAL A 11 11.62 -4.94 12.11
N GLU A 12 12.39 -5.61 12.95
CA GLU A 12 12.14 -5.67 14.41
C GLU A 12 12.21 -4.28 15.05
N GLN A 13 13.26 -3.51 14.76
CA GLN A 13 13.41 -2.15 15.24
C GLN A 13 12.27 -1.24 14.72
N ALA A 14 11.96 -1.33 13.43
CA ALA A 14 10.87 -0.57 12.81
C ALA A 14 9.50 -0.91 13.42
N SER A 15 9.24 -2.18 13.74
CA SER A 15 8.02 -2.62 14.40
C SER A 15 7.82 -1.93 15.76
N ALA A 16 8.85 -1.89 16.61
CA ALA A 16 8.80 -1.21 17.89
C ALA A 16 8.55 0.31 17.74
N ILE A 17 9.11 0.93 16.69
CA ILE A 17 8.92 2.35 16.38
C ILE A 17 7.47 2.61 15.97
N LEU A 18 6.88 1.79 15.09
CA LEU A 18 5.47 1.92 14.70
C LEU A 18 4.52 1.64 15.85
N ASP A 19 4.83 0.70 16.75
CA ASP A 19 4.06 0.48 17.97
C ASP A 19 4.03 1.75 18.86
N ALA A 20 5.15 2.45 18.99
CA ALA A 20 5.20 3.71 19.72
C ALA A 20 4.39 4.84 19.05
N ALA A 21 4.26 4.84 17.71
CA ALA A 21 3.46 5.81 16.97
C ALA A 21 1.95 5.53 17.06
N THR A 22 1.53 4.32 17.38
CA THR A 22 0.12 3.90 17.45
C THR A 22 -0.70 4.76 18.42
N ALA A 23 -0.15 5.16 19.54
CA ALA A 23 -0.85 5.99 20.52
C ALA A 23 -1.22 7.36 19.94
N LEU A 24 -0.30 7.99 19.21
CA LEU A 24 -0.54 9.27 18.54
C LEU A 24 -1.59 9.13 17.44
N PHE A 25 -1.53 8.07 16.65
CA PHE A 25 -2.53 7.75 15.63
C PHE A 25 -3.94 7.64 16.24
N LEU A 26 -4.11 6.92 17.34
CA LEU A 26 -5.43 6.71 17.97
C LEU A 26 -5.99 7.98 18.61
N VAL A 27 -5.16 8.81 19.23
CA VAL A 27 -5.60 10.07 19.90
C VAL A 27 -6.05 11.10 18.88
N GLY A 28 -5.42 11.18 17.72
CA GLY A 28 -5.72 12.17 16.69
C GLY A 28 -6.94 11.84 15.81
N HIS A 29 -7.54 10.67 15.96
CA HIS A 29 -8.70 10.25 15.17
C HIS A 29 -9.88 11.23 15.31
N ARG A 30 -10.42 11.68 14.18
CA ARG A 30 -11.46 12.74 14.09
C ARG A 30 -10.98 14.14 14.53
N ALA A 31 -9.69 14.39 14.59
CA ALA A 31 -9.20 15.74 14.86
C ALA A 31 -9.49 16.67 13.67
N ASP A 32 -10.08 17.84 13.97
CA ASP A 32 -10.54 18.81 12.95
C ASP A 32 -9.41 19.60 12.25
N SER A 33 -8.17 19.26 12.46
CA SER A 33 -7.03 20.04 12.01
C SER A 33 -6.48 19.54 10.66
N ALA A 34 -7.25 19.72 9.59
CA ALA A 34 -6.77 19.42 8.25
C ALA A 34 -5.86 20.55 7.71
N VAL A 35 -4.61 20.23 7.42
CA VAL A 35 -3.69 21.09 6.67
C VAL A 35 -3.92 20.82 5.18
N ARG A 36 -4.40 21.82 4.43
CA ARG A 36 -4.64 21.67 2.98
C ARG A 36 -3.32 21.51 2.22
N LYS A 37 -3.19 20.43 1.50
CA LYS A 37 -2.21 20.24 0.44
C LYS A 37 -2.75 20.79 -0.90
N LYS A 38 -2.02 20.61 -1.98
CA LYS A 38 -2.41 21.10 -3.31
C LYS A 38 -3.57 20.26 -3.88
N GLY A 39 -4.68 20.90 -4.24
CA GLY A 39 -5.88 20.23 -4.77
C GLY A 39 -6.87 19.80 -3.68
N ASN A 40 -7.37 18.57 -3.78
CA ASN A 40 -8.28 17.95 -2.79
C ASN A 40 -7.55 17.10 -1.74
N ASP A 41 -6.23 17.16 -1.74
CA ASP A 41 -5.40 16.44 -0.80
C ASP A 41 -5.14 17.27 0.46
N PHE A 42 -5.07 16.61 1.62
CA PHE A 42 -4.80 17.26 2.90
C PHE A 42 -4.08 16.28 3.85
N ALA A 43 -3.25 16.85 4.73
CA ALA A 43 -2.71 16.15 5.88
C ALA A 43 -3.39 16.63 7.15
N THR A 44 -3.46 15.80 8.16
CA THR A 44 -3.80 16.25 9.51
C THR A 44 -2.52 16.64 10.26
N GLU A 45 -2.63 17.40 11.35
CA GLU A 45 -1.49 17.65 12.25
C GLU A 45 -0.90 16.34 12.80
N VAL A 46 -1.70 15.28 12.81
CA VAL A 46 -1.30 13.95 13.27
C VAL A 46 -0.38 13.27 12.27
N ASP A 47 -0.66 13.39 10.95
CA ASP A 47 0.24 12.90 9.90
C ASP A 47 1.64 13.48 10.08
N LEU A 48 1.71 14.82 10.20
CA LEU A 48 2.96 15.54 10.37
C LEU A 48 3.71 15.13 11.66
N ALA A 49 2.96 14.89 12.74
CA ALA A 49 3.54 14.51 14.02
C ALA A 49 4.07 13.08 14.01
N ILE A 50 3.31 12.14 13.42
CA ILE A 50 3.74 10.74 13.25
C ILE A 50 4.98 10.68 12.36
N GLU A 51 4.98 11.37 11.21
CA GLU A 51 6.13 11.33 10.31
C GLU A 51 7.40 11.85 11.01
N ARG A 52 7.34 12.99 11.70
CA ARG A 52 8.50 13.51 12.46
C ARG A 52 9.02 12.52 13.49
N GLN A 53 8.12 11.88 14.26
CA GLN A 53 8.48 10.90 15.28
C GLN A 53 9.14 9.67 14.67
N VAL A 54 8.50 9.07 13.67
CA VAL A 54 8.93 7.82 13.04
C VAL A 54 10.25 8.02 12.29
N VAL A 55 10.37 9.11 11.49
CA VAL A 55 11.60 9.43 10.76
C VAL A 55 12.78 9.58 11.71
N ALA A 56 12.64 10.39 12.77
CA ALA A 56 13.73 10.60 13.73
C ALA A 56 14.15 9.28 14.40
N ALA A 57 13.19 8.44 14.78
CA ALA A 57 13.46 7.16 15.44
C ALA A 57 14.11 6.14 14.50
N LEU A 58 13.64 6.04 13.24
CA LEU A 58 14.19 5.12 12.24
C LEU A 58 15.64 5.47 11.88
N VAL A 59 15.90 6.75 11.61
CA VAL A 59 17.27 7.20 11.30
C VAL A 59 18.21 6.93 12.48
N ALA A 60 17.79 7.22 13.70
CA ALA A 60 18.60 6.97 14.90
C ALA A 60 18.87 5.47 15.14
N ALA A 61 17.88 4.60 14.89
CA ALA A 61 17.98 3.17 15.16
C ALA A 61 18.72 2.41 14.05
N THR A 62 18.46 2.76 12.78
CA THR A 62 18.91 1.97 11.62
C THR A 62 20.04 2.62 10.81
N GLY A 63 20.22 3.93 10.94
CA GLY A 63 21.14 4.71 10.09
C GLY A 63 20.68 4.83 8.63
N ILE A 64 19.45 4.39 8.30
CA ILE A 64 18.85 4.46 6.97
C ILE A 64 17.90 5.65 6.93
N GLU A 65 18.05 6.50 5.90
CA GLU A 65 17.18 7.66 5.69
C GLU A 65 15.76 7.24 5.27
N VAL A 66 14.82 8.17 5.46
CA VAL A 66 13.39 7.95 5.21
C VAL A 66 12.90 8.92 4.14
N HIS A 67 12.16 8.41 3.15
CA HIS A 67 11.34 9.19 2.24
C HIS A 67 9.90 9.14 2.74
N GLY A 68 9.43 10.23 3.32
CA GLY A 68 8.07 10.36 3.84
C GLY A 68 7.13 11.03 2.84
N GLU A 69 5.83 10.83 3.02
CA GLU A 69 4.80 11.48 2.23
C GLU A 69 4.81 12.99 2.43
N GLU A 70 4.95 13.44 3.70
CA GLU A 70 4.71 14.82 4.10
C GLU A 70 5.93 15.70 3.91
N PHE A 71 7.12 15.22 4.26
CA PHE A 71 8.35 15.98 4.21
C PHE A 71 9.31 15.54 3.10
N GLY A 72 8.97 14.47 2.35
CA GLY A 72 9.85 13.93 1.32
C GLY A 72 11.08 13.25 1.92
N GLY A 73 12.21 13.28 1.20
CA GLY A 73 13.44 12.64 1.64
C GLY A 73 14.36 12.27 0.49
N PRO A 74 15.29 11.31 0.70
CA PRO A 74 16.21 10.84 -0.33
C PRO A 74 15.46 10.19 -1.51
N ALA A 75 16.15 10.00 -2.62
CA ALA A 75 15.59 9.33 -3.78
C ALA A 75 15.18 7.87 -3.44
N VAL A 76 14.02 7.46 -3.93
CA VAL A 76 13.45 6.13 -3.62
C VAL A 76 14.17 4.96 -4.32
N ASP A 77 15.04 5.26 -5.27
CA ASP A 77 15.99 4.33 -5.91
C ASP A 77 17.37 4.29 -5.24
N SER A 78 17.52 4.95 -4.08
CA SER A 78 18.72 4.85 -3.26
C SER A 78 18.99 3.40 -2.86
N ARG A 79 20.27 3.07 -2.58
CA ARG A 79 20.66 1.71 -2.20
C ARG A 79 19.83 1.15 -1.04
N TRP A 80 19.56 1.99 -0.03
CA TRP A 80 18.66 1.69 1.09
C TRP A 80 17.85 2.93 1.42
N VAL A 81 16.54 2.80 1.49
CA VAL A 81 15.66 3.88 1.91
C VAL A 81 14.39 3.31 2.54
N TRP A 82 14.00 3.85 3.68
CA TRP A 82 12.66 3.65 4.22
C TRP A 82 11.68 4.55 3.47
N VAL A 83 10.48 4.04 3.20
CA VAL A 83 9.38 4.81 2.60
C VAL A 83 8.20 4.76 3.55
N LEU A 84 7.73 5.92 4.00
CA LEU A 84 6.71 6.07 5.05
C LEU A 84 5.50 6.82 4.53
N ASP A 85 4.33 6.26 4.78
CA ASP A 85 3.06 6.96 4.80
C ASP A 85 2.56 6.96 6.26
N PRO A 86 2.48 8.13 6.92
CA PRO A 86 2.09 8.22 8.32
C PRO A 86 0.61 7.88 8.55
N ILE A 87 -0.28 8.19 7.59
CA ILE A 87 -1.71 7.84 7.63
C ILE A 87 -2.24 7.62 6.20
N ASP A 88 -2.03 6.43 5.66
CA ASP A 88 -2.75 6.02 4.43
C ASP A 88 -4.25 6.00 4.70
N GLY A 89 -5.00 6.63 3.81
CA GLY A 89 -6.42 6.84 3.99
C GLY A 89 -6.76 8.04 4.88
N THR A 90 -6.07 9.17 4.74
CA THR A 90 -6.28 10.41 5.52
C THR A 90 -7.73 10.88 5.49
N ILE A 91 -8.44 10.77 4.35
CA ILE A 91 -9.87 11.09 4.25
C ILE A 91 -10.71 10.18 5.14
N ASN A 92 -10.43 8.89 5.14
CA ASN A 92 -11.08 7.93 6.02
C ASN A 92 -10.84 8.26 7.48
N TYR A 93 -9.58 8.54 7.82
CA TYR A 93 -9.16 8.90 9.16
C TYR A 93 -9.90 10.13 9.69
N ALA A 94 -9.93 11.20 8.91
CA ALA A 94 -10.64 12.45 9.25
C ALA A 94 -12.16 12.23 9.36
N ALA A 95 -12.75 11.40 8.51
CA ALA A 95 -14.17 11.06 8.56
C ALA A 95 -14.55 10.13 9.71
N GLY A 96 -13.58 9.55 10.41
CA GLY A 96 -13.82 8.60 11.50
C GLY A 96 -14.03 7.16 11.05
N SER A 97 -13.68 6.83 9.81
CA SER A 97 -13.64 5.45 9.31
C SER A 97 -12.42 4.71 9.88
N PRO A 98 -12.54 3.42 10.25
CA PRO A 98 -11.41 2.64 10.74
C PRO A 98 -10.46 2.17 9.63
N LEU A 99 -10.72 2.52 8.37
CA LEU A 99 -9.93 2.11 7.20
C LEU A 99 -8.80 3.11 6.95
N ALA A 100 -7.87 3.18 7.87
CA ALA A 100 -6.63 3.94 7.78
C ALA A 100 -5.48 3.16 8.43
N ALA A 101 -4.25 3.36 7.96
CA ALA A 101 -3.10 2.59 8.38
C ALA A 101 -1.81 3.44 8.38
N ILE A 102 -0.79 3.01 9.14
CA ILE A 102 0.59 3.48 8.99
C ILE A 102 1.29 2.48 8.07
N LEU A 103 1.92 2.97 7.00
CA LEU A 103 2.64 2.14 6.03
C LEU A 103 4.13 2.45 6.08
N LEU A 104 4.96 1.40 6.16
CA LEU A 104 6.41 1.54 6.11
C LEU A 104 7.02 0.46 5.24
N GLY A 105 7.65 0.86 4.14
CA GLY A 105 8.40 -0.03 3.24
C GLY A 105 9.89 0.18 3.36
N LEU A 106 10.69 -0.87 3.29
CA LEU A 106 12.14 -0.78 3.08
C LEU A 106 12.46 -1.14 1.64
N LEU A 107 13.08 -0.20 0.92
CA LEU A 107 13.53 -0.42 -0.44
C LEU A 107 15.05 -0.65 -0.49
N HIS A 108 15.46 -1.51 -1.40
CA HIS A 108 16.84 -1.70 -1.82
C HIS A 108 16.92 -1.53 -3.33
N ASP A 109 17.65 -0.51 -3.79
CA ASP A 109 17.75 -0.15 -5.22
C ASP A 109 16.35 -0.05 -5.89
N GLY A 110 15.40 0.61 -5.24
CA GLY A 110 14.04 0.83 -5.73
C GLY A 110 13.09 -0.38 -5.66
N VAL A 111 13.53 -1.51 -5.09
CA VAL A 111 12.72 -2.73 -4.93
C VAL A 111 12.34 -2.93 -3.46
N PRO A 112 11.05 -3.14 -3.13
CA PRO A 112 10.63 -3.45 -1.76
C PRO A 112 11.20 -4.78 -1.27
N VAL A 113 11.96 -4.72 -0.16
CA VAL A 113 12.56 -5.88 0.51
C VAL A 113 11.97 -6.16 1.89
N ALA A 114 11.24 -5.20 2.45
CA ALA A 114 10.38 -5.42 3.61
C ALA A 114 9.18 -4.48 3.56
N GLY A 115 8.11 -4.87 4.26
CA GLY A 115 6.89 -4.08 4.41
C GLY A 115 6.29 -4.27 5.79
N LEU A 116 5.80 -3.16 6.34
CA LEU A 116 5.07 -3.12 7.61
C LEU A 116 3.79 -2.30 7.39
N THR A 117 2.64 -2.84 7.78
CA THR A 117 1.36 -2.13 7.78
C THR A 117 0.71 -2.28 9.14
N TRP A 118 0.54 -1.17 9.84
CA TRP A 118 -0.16 -1.08 11.12
C TRP A 118 -1.54 -0.51 10.93
N MET A 119 -2.56 -1.24 11.36
CA MET A 119 -3.98 -0.82 11.37
C MET A 119 -4.43 -0.64 12.82
N PRO A 120 -4.16 0.51 13.47
CA PRO A 120 -4.36 0.68 14.91
C PRO A 120 -5.82 0.51 15.36
N PHE A 121 -6.80 0.89 14.52
CA PHE A 121 -8.22 0.77 14.88
C PHE A 121 -8.72 -0.68 14.99
N THR A 122 -8.02 -1.62 14.38
CA THR A 122 -8.38 -3.04 14.37
C THR A 122 -7.33 -3.91 15.07
N ASP A 123 -6.32 -3.29 15.67
CA ASP A 123 -5.17 -3.94 16.33
C ASP A 123 -4.51 -5.02 15.45
N GLN A 124 -4.33 -4.68 14.16
CA GLN A 124 -3.68 -5.57 13.20
C GLN A 124 -2.33 -5.01 12.78
N ARG A 125 -1.33 -5.86 12.81
CA ARG A 125 0.04 -5.58 12.41
C ARG A 125 0.48 -6.61 11.40
N TYR A 126 0.93 -6.16 10.25
CA TYR A 126 1.42 -7.01 9.18
C TYR A 126 2.87 -6.67 8.90
N THR A 127 3.72 -7.69 8.83
CA THR A 127 5.14 -7.53 8.46
C THR A 127 5.54 -8.60 7.46
N ALA A 128 6.51 -8.26 6.61
CA ALA A 128 7.17 -9.22 5.74
C ALA A 128 8.61 -8.79 5.45
N VAL A 129 9.46 -9.79 5.22
CA VAL A 129 10.80 -9.65 4.67
C VAL A 129 10.85 -10.46 3.38
N ALA A 130 11.54 -9.97 2.37
CA ALA A 130 11.66 -10.67 1.09
C ALA A 130 12.22 -12.09 1.30
N GLY A 131 11.55 -13.10 0.71
CA GLY A 131 11.89 -14.50 0.87
C GLY A 131 11.30 -15.18 2.12
N GLY A 132 10.74 -14.41 3.06
CA GLY A 132 10.01 -14.91 4.24
C GLY A 132 8.50 -14.93 4.03
N PRO A 133 7.73 -15.47 4.99
CA PRO A 133 6.27 -15.46 4.94
C PRO A 133 5.70 -14.10 5.36
N LEU A 134 4.42 -13.86 5.04
CA LEU A 134 3.61 -12.83 5.68
C LEU A 134 3.44 -13.15 7.16
N ILE A 135 3.67 -12.18 8.02
CA ILE A 135 3.45 -12.28 9.48
C ILE A 135 2.29 -11.35 9.85
N LYS A 136 1.25 -11.88 10.48
CA LYS A 136 0.13 -11.10 11.04
C LYS A 136 0.12 -11.24 12.55
N ASN A 137 0.22 -10.13 13.28
CA ASN A 137 0.25 -10.11 14.75
C ASN A 137 1.28 -11.11 15.35
N GLY A 138 2.46 -11.20 14.73
CA GLY A 138 3.51 -12.13 15.15
C GLY A 138 3.33 -13.58 14.69
N VAL A 139 2.27 -13.92 13.97
CA VAL A 139 1.97 -15.28 13.51
C VAL A 139 2.19 -15.40 12.00
N PRO A 140 3.03 -16.33 11.54
CA PRO A 140 3.19 -16.61 10.11
C PRO A 140 1.87 -17.04 9.47
N GLN A 141 1.54 -16.44 8.32
CA GLN A 141 0.34 -16.77 7.56
C GLN A 141 0.67 -17.76 6.45
N PRO A 142 -0.29 -18.61 6.07
CA PRO A 142 -0.13 -19.49 4.92
C PRO A 142 -0.05 -18.65 3.62
N PRO A 143 0.56 -19.18 2.56
CA PRO A 143 0.50 -18.55 1.24
C PRO A 143 -0.94 -18.38 0.77
N LEU A 144 -1.15 -17.36 -0.08
CA LEU A 144 -2.44 -17.11 -0.72
C LEU A 144 -2.95 -18.35 -1.45
N ALA A 145 -4.22 -18.69 -1.22
CA ALA A 145 -4.87 -19.78 -1.94
C ALA A 145 -5.07 -19.41 -3.42
N ASP A 146 -5.01 -20.41 -4.29
CA ASP A 146 -5.46 -20.24 -5.68
C ASP A 146 -6.96 -19.91 -5.70
N ALA A 147 -7.34 -18.94 -6.54
CA ALA A 147 -8.69 -18.44 -6.62
C ALA A 147 -9.04 -18.07 -8.07
N GLU A 148 -10.33 -17.98 -8.34
CA GLU A 148 -10.86 -17.44 -9.59
C GLU A 148 -11.51 -16.09 -9.37
N LEU A 149 -11.33 -15.18 -10.32
CA LEU A 149 -11.85 -13.81 -10.24
C LEU A 149 -13.37 -13.76 -9.96
N ALA A 150 -14.13 -14.69 -10.52
CA ALA A 150 -15.58 -14.78 -10.31
C ALA A 150 -15.99 -14.99 -8.84
N ASN A 151 -15.11 -15.54 -8.02
CA ASN A 151 -15.40 -15.95 -6.65
C ASN A 151 -14.80 -15.01 -5.59
N VAL A 152 -14.10 -13.96 -5.99
CA VAL A 152 -13.35 -13.09 -5.08
C VAL A 152 -13.86 -11.66 -5.06
N LEU A 153 -13.54 -10.96 -3.97
CA LEU A 153 -13.69 -9.51 -3.85
C LEU A 153 -12.49 -8.83 -4.52
N VAL A 154 -12.72 -7.74 -5.25
CA VAL A 154 -11.65 -6.94 -5.86
C VAL A 154 -11.69 -5.52 -5.31
N GLY A 155 -10.56 -5.07 -4.78
CA GLY A 155 -10.32 -3.68 -4.38
C GLY A 155 -10.03 -2.81 -5.61
N VAL A 156 -10.59 -1.61 -5.65
CA VAL A 156 -10.30 -0.62 -6.70
C VAL A 156 -10.09 0.74 -6.05
N GLY A 157 -8.98 1.38 -6.38
CA GLY A 157 -8.65 2.71 -5.86
C GLY A 157 -9.74 3.74 -6.19
N THR A 158 -10.00 4.65 -5.26
CA THR A 158 -10.99 5.71 -5.43
C THR A 158 -10.56 6.74 -6.49
N PHE A 159 -11.52 7.37 -7.16
CA PHE A 159 -11.25 8.38 -8.17
C PHE A 159 -12.46 9.30 -8.42
N SER A 160 -12.21 10.43 -9.08
CA SER A 160 -13.26 11.23 -9.71
C SER A 160 -13.43 10.83 -11.18
N ALA A 161 -14.67 10.75 -11.67
CA ALA A 161 -14.96 10.52 -13.08
C ALA A 161 -14.36 11.59 -14.01
N ASP A 162 -14.13 12.80 -13.50
CA ASP A 162 -13.53 13.92 -14.21
C ASP A 162 -12.00 13.99 -14.05
N SER A 163 -11.38 13.03 -13.35
CA SER A 163 -9.93 13.00 -13.20
C SER A 163 -9.24 12.82 -14.55
N ARG A 164 -8.11 13.54 -14.71
CA ARG A 164 -7.24 13.50 -15.89
C ARG A 164 -5.91 12.89 -15.51
N GLY A 165 -5.00 12.74 -16.47
CA GLY A 165 -3.67 12.17 -16.28
C GLY A 165 -3.55 10.79 -16.89
N GLN A 166 -2.55 10.01 -16.47
CA GLN A 166 -2.20 8.73 -17.08
C GLN A 166 -3.37 7.72 -17.12
N PHE A 167 -4.23 7.72 -16.09
CA PHE A 167 -5.44 6.90 -16.05
C PHE A 167 -6.65 7.81 -15.87
N PRO A 168 -7.30 8.29 -16.94
CA PRO A 168 -8.44 9.18 -16.84
C PRO A 168 -9.62 8.53 -16.13
N GLY A 169 -10.50 9.34 -15.50
CA GLY A 169 -11.66 8.83 -14.78
C GLY A 169 -12.59 7.97 -15.64
N ARG A 170 -12.73 8.29 -16.94
CA ARG A 170 -13.51 7.47 -17.89
C ARG A 170 -12.93 6.09 -18.10
N TYR A 171 -11.59 5.97 -18.22
CA TYR A 171 -10.90 4.68 -18.25
C TYR A 171 -11.19 3.87 -16.98
N ARG A 172 -11.06 4.50 -15.81
CA ARG A 172 -11.34 3.82 -14.52
C ARG A 172 -12.79 3.37 -14.41
N LEU A 173 -13.75 4.13 -14.95
CA LEU A 173 -15.15 3.70 -15.06
C LEU A 173 -15.31 2.47 -15.96
N ALA A 174 -14.61 2.41 -17.11
CA ALA A 174 -14.63 1.24 -17.98
C ALA A 174 -14.04 0.01 -17.28
N VAL A 175 -12.96 0.17 -16.50
CA VAL A 175 -12.39 -0.88 -15.66
C VAL A 175 -13.43 -1.38 -14.64
N LEU A 176 -14.10 -0.48 -13.90
CA LEU A 176 -15.15 -0.83 -12.96
C LEU A 176 -16.30 -1.60 -13.62
N GLU A 177 -16.76 -1.11 -14.78
CA GLU A 177 -17.84 -1.77 -15.53
C GLU A 177 -17.48 -3.22 -15.87
N LYS A 178 -16.30 -3.45 -16.44
CA LYS A 178 -15.84 -4.79 -16.82
C LYS A 178 -15.70 -5.70 -15.61
N LEU A 179 -15.01 -5.25 -14.58
CA LEU A 179 -14.78 -6.03 -13.36
C LEU A 179 -16.08 -6.37 -12.63
N SER A 180 -17.06 -5.45 -12.61
CA SER A 180 -18.35 -5.68 -11.95
C SER A 180 -19.15 -6.84 -12.54
N ARG A 181 -18.86 -7.21 -13.80
CA ARG A 181 -19.54 -8.31 -14.51
C ARG A 181 -18.91 -9.69 -14.24
N VAL A 182 -17.63 -9.70 -13.82
CA VAL A 182 -16.84 -10.93 -13.78
C VAL A 182 -16.28 -11.26 -12.41
N SER A 183 -16.24 -10.31 -11.47
CA SER A 183 -15.86 -10.54 -10.09
C SER A 183 -17.06 -10.74 -9.18
N SER A 184 -16.88 -11.33 -8.01
CA SER A 184 -17.97 -11.49 -7.04
C SER A 184 -18.53 -10.14 -6.59
N ARG A 185 -17.67 -9.23 -6.13
CA ARG A 185 -18.03 -7.85 -5.74
C ARG A 185 -16.81 -6.94 -5.80
N LEU A 186 -17.03 -5.65 -6.04
CA LEU A 186 -16.02 -4.61 -5.97
C LEU A 186 -16.03 -3.91 -4.60
N ARG A 187 -14.87 -3.40 -4.21
CA ARG A 187 -14.68 -2.58 -3.01
C ARG A 187 -13.86 -1.33 -3.37
N MET A 188 -14.21 -0.21 -2.78
CA MET A 188 -13.45 1.05 -2.85
C MET A 188 -13.26 1.53 -1.42
N HIS A 189 -12.16 1.10 -0.78
CA HIS A 189 -11.93 1.35 0.65
C HIS A 189 -11.37 2.74 0.91
N GLY A 190 -10.76 3.40 -0.09
CA GLY A 190 -10.18 4.74 0.06
C GLY A 190 -8.80 4.75 0.73
N SER A 191 -8.10 3.63 0.71
CA SER A 191 -6.76 3.41 1.24
C SER A 191 -6.10 2.33 0.40
N THR A 192 -5.00 2.67 -0.25
CA THR A 192 -4.26 1.73 -1.10
C THR A 192 -3.52 0.69 -0.27
N GLY A 193 -2.93 1.11 0.85
CA GLY A 193 -2.24 0.19 1.75
C GLY A 193 -3.17 -0.86 2.35
N ILE A 194 -4.41 -0.46 2.71
CA ILE A 194 -5.43 -1.41 3.18
C ILE A 194 -5.85 -2.37 2.08
N ASP A 195 -6.06 -1.90 0.86
CA ASP A 195 -6.37 -2.79 -0.26
C ASP A 195 -5.27 -3.83 -0.48
N LEU A 196 -4.00 -3.42 -0.45
CA LEU A 196 -2.86 -4.31 -0.64
C LEU A 196 -2.69 -5.29 0.53
N VAL A 197 -2.82 -4.84 1.77
CA VAL A 197 -2.73 -5.74 2.93
C VAL A 197 -3.89 -6.73 2.96
N PHE A 198 -5.09 -6.31 2.54
CA PHE A 198 -6.24 -7.22 2.42
C PHE A 198 -6.05 -8.26 1.31
N VAL A 199 -5.31 -7.92 0.24
CA VAL A 199 -4.87 -8.94 -0.73
C VAL A 199 -3.89 -9.89 -0.07
N ALA A 200 -2.87 -9.40 0.63
CA ALA A 200 -1.88 -10.22 1.30
C ALA A 200 -2.50 -11.17 2.35
N ASP A 201 -3.54 -10.72 3.06
CA ASP A 201 -4.27 -11.50 4.07
C ASP A 201 -5.38 -12.40 3.47
N GLY A 202 -5.56 -12.40 2.14
CA GLY A 202 -6.58 -13.21 1.44
C GLY A 202 -8.03 -12.73 1.61
N ILE A 203 -8.25 -11.54 2.15
CA ILE A 203 -9.59 -10.91 2.27
C ILE A 203 -10.06 -10.43 0.89
N LEU A 204 -9.16 -9.79 0.12
CA LEU A 204 -9.38 -9.47 -1.28
C LEU A 204 -8.64 -10.50 -2.15
N GLY A 205 -9.27 -10.90 -3.24
CA GLY A 205 -8.62 -11.73 -4.24
C GLY A 205 -7.81 -10.92 -5.26
N GLY A 206 -7.92 -9.59 -5.24
CA GLY A 206 -7.12 -8.71 -6.07
C GLY A 206 -7.36 -7.25 -5.73
N ALA A 207 -6.42 -6.38 -6.09
CA ALA A 207 -6.55 -4.93 -5.93
C ALA A 207 -5.91 -4.19 -7.08
N ILE A 208 -6.54 -3.08 -7.49
CA ILE A 208 -6.06 -2.16 -8.52
C ILE A 208 -5.90 -0.77 -7.92
N SER A 209 -4.70 -0.20 -8.04
CA SER A 209 -4.43 1.19 -7.73
C SER A 209 -4.00 1.93 -8.99
N PHE A 210 -4.63 3.08 -9.26
CA PHE A 210 -4.28 3.99 -10.34
C PHE A 210 -3.34 5.11 -9.89
N GLY A 211 -2.92 5.11 -8.63
CA GLY A 211 -1.99 6.07 -8.05
C GLY A 211 -0.54 5.68 -8.31
N GLY A 212 0.37 6.67 -8.25
CA GLY A 212 1.79 6.46 -8.45
C GLY A 212 2.66 6.87 -7.26
N HIS A 213 2.08 7.05 -6.08
CA HIS A 213 2.84 7.40 -4.89
C HIS A 213 3.48 6.14 -4.29
N VAL A 214 4.80 6.19 -4.16
CA VAL A 214 5.58 5.03 -3.67
C VAL A 214 5.21 4.66 -2.23
N TRP A 215 4.87 5.65 -1.40
CA TRP A 215 4.52 5.45 0.01
C TRP A 215 3.20 4.69 0.18
N ASP A 216 2.22 4.85 -0.72
CA ASP A 216 0.97 4.08 -0.71
C ASP A 216 1.19 2.58 -1.01
N HIS A 217 2.28 2.23 -1.70
CA HIS A 217 2.45 0.91 -2.30
C HIS A 217 3.57 0.08 -1.68
N ALA A 218 4.71 0.69 -1.35
CA ALA A 218 5.96 -0.03 -1.04
C ALA A 218 5.77 -1.12 0.03
N ALA A 219 5.10 -0.79 1.13
CA ALA A 219 4.81 -1.75 2.21
C ALA A 219 3.95 -2.90 1.71
N GLY A 220 2.78 -2.58 1.12
CA GLY A 220 1.83 -3.57 0.64
C GLY A 220 2.38 -4.49 -0.44
N VAL A 221 3.24 -3.98 -1.33
CA VAL A 221 3.91 -4.79 -2.36
C VAL A 221 4.78 -5.88 -1.73
N ALA A 222 5.55 -5.54 -0.69
CA ALA A 222 6.36 -6.51 0.03
C ALA A 222 5.48 -7.57 0.72
N LEU A 223 4.37 -7.15 1.36
CA LEU A 223 3.43 -8.05 2.04
C LEU A 223 2.76 -9.03 1.05
N VAL A 224 2.25 -8.52 -0.08
CA VAL A 224 1.61 -9.37 -1.10
C VAL A 224 2.59 -10.40 -1.68
N ARG A 225 3.83 -9.98 -1.97
CA ARG A 225 4.88 -10.89 -2.48
C ARG A 225 5.24 -11.96 -1.45
N ALA A 226 5.34 -11.61 -0.17
CA ALA A 226 5.61 -12.56 0.92
C ALA A 226 4.46 -13.56 1.11
N ALA A 227 3.23 -13.15 0.83
CA ALA A 227 2.07 -14.04 0.82
C ALA A 227 1.98 -14.93 -0.44
N GLY A 228 2.93 -14.84 -1.38
CA GLY A 228 2.92 -15.61 -2.64
C GLY A 228 2.10 -14.98 -3.77
N GLY A 229 1.66 -13.73 -3.59
CA GLY A 229 0.98 -12.96 -4.62
C GLY A 229 1.93 -12.33 -5.65
N VAL A 230 1.35 -11.88 -6.75
CA VAL A 230 2.02 -11.13 -7.82
C VAL A 230 1.63 -9.67 -7.71
N VAL A 231 2.62 -8.77 -7.88
CA VAL A 231 2.36 -7.33 -7.98
C VAL A 231 3.11 -6.75 -9.17
N THR A 232 2.34 -6.15 -10.09
CA THR A 232 2.83 -5.44 -11.28
C THR A 232 2.26 -4.04 -11.34
N ASP A 233 2.72 -3.22 -12.30
CA ASP A 233 1.93 -2.10 -12.78
C ASP A 233 0.75 -2.59 -13.66
N LEU A 234 -0.08 -1.68 -14.16
CA LEU A 234 -1.24 -2.05 -14.99
C LEU A 234 -0.85 -2.47 -16.43
N ALA A 235 0.42 -2.27 -16.81
CA ALA A 235 0.99 -2.81 -18.05
C ALA A 235 1.61 -4.21 -17.87
N GLY A 236 1.52 -4.78 -16.66
CA GLY A 236 2.05 -6.11 -16.34
C GLY A 236 3.56 -6.15 -16.04
N GLN A 237 4.22 -5.00 -15.93
CA GLN A 237 5.64 -4.97 -15.54
C GLN A 237 5.79 -5.16 -14.02
N PRO A 238 6.81 -5.89 -13.54
CA PRO A 238 7.05 -6.05 -12.11
C PRO A 238 7.08 -4.69 -11.40
N TRP A 239 6.34 -4.56 -10.32
CA TRP A 239 6.26 -3.30 -9.58
C TRP A 239 7.60 -2.93 -8.94
N THR A 240 8.01 -1.67 -9.11
CA THR A 240 9.16 -1.02 -8.49
C THR A 240 8.77 0.38 -8.00
N ALA A 241 9.65 1.06 -7.29
CA ALA A 241 9.42 2.45 -6.86
C ALA A 241 9.16 3.45 -8.00
N ALA A 242 9.50 3.10 -9.24
CA ALA A 242 9.20 3.90 -10.43
C ALA A 242 7.81 3.66 -11.02
N SER A 243 7.10 2.62 -10.57
CA SER A 243 5.76 2.27 -11.08
C SER A 243 4.73 3.34 -10.74
N ARG A 244 3.79 3.57 -11.66
CA ARG A 244 2.76 4.62 -11.56
C ARG A 244 1.37 4.08 -11.27
N SER A 245 1.27 2.79 -10.99
CA SER A 245 0.05 2.06 -10.69
C SER A 245 0.40 0.75 -10.04
N ALA A 246 -0.60 0.03 -9.52
CA ALA A 246 -0.39 -1.33 -9.03
C ALA A 246 -1.59 -2.22 -9.34
N LEU A 247 -1.29 -3.47 -9.71
CA LEU A 247 -2.20 -4.59 -9.74
C LEU A 247 -1.63 -5.69 -8.88
N ALA A 248 -2.38 -6.12 -7.87
CA ALA A 248 -1.97 -7.13 -6.91
C ALA A 248 -3.00 -8.27 -6.84
N GLY A 249 -2.54 -9.50 -6.65
CA GLY A 249 -3.40 -10.67 -6.45
C GLY A 249 -2.65 -12.00 -6.48
N PRO A 250 -3.31 -13.12 -6.14
CA PRO A 250 -2.82 -14.45 -6.45
C PRO A 250 -2.57 -14.57 -7.95
N PRO A 251 -1.60 -15.39 -8.40
CA PRO A 251 -1.16 -15.41 -9.79
C PRO A 251 -2.29 -15.54 -10.81
N ARG A 252 -3.28 -16.39 -10.56
CA ARG A 252 -4.40 -16.62 -11.48
C ARG A 252 -5.34 -15.41 -11.57
N VAL A 253 -5.75 -14.84 -10.42
CA VAL A 253 -6.62 -13.66 -10.40
C VAL A 253 -5.90 -12.46 -11.01
N HIS A 254 -4.62 -12.27 -10.69
CA HIS A 254 -3.80 -11.23 -11.29
C HIS A 254 -3.79 -11.32 -12.82
N ALA A 255 -3.54 -12.52 -13.38
CA ALA A 255 -3.54 -12.72 -14.83
C ALA A 255 -4.93 -12.43 -15.46
N GLN A 256 -6.02 -12.88 -14.83
CA GLN A 256 -7.38 -12.61 -15.30
C GLN A 256 -7.72 -11.12 -15.30
N ILE A 257 -7.31 -10.38 -14.26
CA ILE A 257 -7.52 -8.92 -14.22
C ILE A 257 -6.67 -8.23 -15.30
N LEU A 258 -5.42 -8.64 -15.49
CA LEU A 258 -4.53 -8.06 -16.49
C LEU A 258 -5.09 -8.25 -17.92
N GLU A 259 -5.65 -9.44 -18.23
CA GLU A 259 -6.35 -9.70 -19.51
C GLU A 259 -7.56 -8.77 -19.70
N ILE A 260 -8.33 -8.53 -18.63
CA ILE A 260 -9.46 -7.59 -18.69
C ILE A 260 -8.99 -6.18 -18.98
N LEU A 261 -7.94 -5.71 -18.31
CA LEU A 261 -7.36 -4.39 -18.55
C LEU A 261 -6.93 -4.24 -20.03
N GLY A 262 -6.23 -5.22 -20.57
CA GLY A 262 -5.85 -5.25 -21.99
C GLY A 262 -7.05 -5.26 -22.96
N SER A 263 -8.22 -5.75 -22.54
CA SER A 263 -9.44 -5.76 -23.37
C SER A 263 -10.20 -4.43 -23.40
N ILE A 264 -9.86 -3.50 -22.52
CA ILE A 264 -10.52 -2.19 -22.40
C ILE A 264 -9.95 -1.20 -23.42
N GLY A 265 -8.71 -1.38 -23.85
CA GLY A 265 -7.94 -0.44 -24.66
C GLY A 265 -6.99 0.40 -23.81
N GLU A 266 -6.32 1.34 -24.45
CA GLU A 266 -5.32 2.18 -23.78
C GLU A 266 -5.98 3.33 -23.01
N PRO A 267 -5.40 3.75 -21.89
CA PRO A 267 -5.92 4.90 -21.12
C PRO A 267 -6.05 6.18 -21.94
N GLU A 268 -5.18 6.37 -22.93
CA GLU A 268 -5.16 7.53 -23.84
C GLU A 268 -6.40 7.61 -24.74
N ASP A 269 -7.15 6.53 -24.89
CA ASP A 269 -8.38 6.48 -25.71
C ASP A 269 -9.59 7.10 -24.99
N TYR A 270 -9.44 7.45 -23.71
CA TYR A 270 -10.49 7.96 -22.81
C TYR A 270 -10.26 9.41 -22.41
#